data_f737b793fe9e601b430ecf6a459baac1
#
_entry.id   f737b793fe9e601b430ecf6a459baac1
#
_cell.length_a   1.000
_cell.length_b   1.000
_cell.length_c   1.000
_cell.angle_alpha   90.00
_cell.angle_beta   90.00
_cell.angle_gamma   90.00
#
_symmetry.space_group_name_H-M   'P 1'
#
loop_
_entity.id
_entity.type
_entity.pdbx_description
1 polymer ?
#
loop_
_entity_poly.entity_id
_entity_poly.type
_entity_poly.pdbx_seq_one_letter_code
_entity_poly.pdbx_strand_id
1 'polypeptide(L)'
;MLLAAIDIGTVTARLALAQVEDGRVIRMAKYTEIVNLGEGVDKTKRLLPEAIHRCVGCVSSYVDHARKEGAEAVVCTLTSAARDAENAPDLGMGLASLGLEPMIIPGEIEGALTFLGVSHDFENHRILVADSGGGSTELVVGTLVGQAAAQVTGQQPGGQQLDINFVESVDLGCRRLTERFNLSLDHPSAEDIDGAHQMAAQMMSEAIGRAQQQCAAPELLVGVGGTATSLIAVRDRLNPYDPAKVHLNHISIDEVSQIEGLLASKTLKEREDITGLQVKRAPV
;
A
#
# COMPACT_ATOMS: atom_id res chain seq x y z
N MET A 1 13.02 7.22 -21.57
CA MET A 1 13.86 7.23 -20.36
C MET A 1 13.48 6.09 -19.45
N LEU A 2 14.45 5.47 -18.77
CA LEU A 2 14.18 4.47 -17.72
C LEU A 2 14.28 5.11 -16.34
N LEU A 3 13.22 5.02 -15.56
CA LEU A 3 13.15 5.60 -14.21
C LEU A 3 12.99 4.50 -13.18
N ALA A 4 13.56 4.71 -12.00
CA ALA A 4 13.38 3.86 -10.84
C ALA A 4 12.65 4.63 -9.72
N ALA A 5 11.61 4.01 -9.15
CA ALA A 5 10.95 4.51 -7.96
C ALA A 5 11.06 3.46 -6.85
N ILE A 6 11.60 3.85 -5.72
CA ILE A 6 11.70 3.03 -4.51
C ILE A 6 10.72 3.59 -3.50
N ASP A 7 9.77 2.76 -3.08
CA ASP A 7 8.77 3.08 -2.06
C ASP A 7 9.01 2.21 -0.82
N ILE A 8 9.20 2.86 0.33
CA ILE A 8 9.51 2.19 1.59
C ILE A 8 8.37 2.43 2.58
N GLY A 9 7.54 1.39 2.71
CA GLY A 9 6.43 1.36 3.65
C GLY A 9 6.76 0.71 4.99
N THR A 10 5.74 0.55 5.81
CA THR A 10 5.85 -0.07 7.14
C THR A 10 6.24 -1.55 7.07
N VAL A 11 5.71 -2.30 6.11
CA VAL A 11 5.95 -3.75 5.96
C VAL A 11 6.87 -4.03 4.79
N THR A 12 6.71 -3.34 3.66
CA THR A 12 7.37 -3.67 2.40
C THR A 12 8.25 -2.53 1.89
N ALA A 13 9.37 -2.88 1.24
CA ALA A 13 10.08 -2.01 0.31
C ALA A 13 9.77 -2.48 -1.12
N ARG A 14 9.52 -1.54 -2.02
CA ARG A 14 9.16 -1.80 -3.42
C ARG A 14 10.11 -1.05 -4.35
N LEU A 15 10.46 -1.67 -5.46
CA LEU A 15 11.12 -1.03 -6.59
C LEU A 15 10.22 -1.14 -7.81
N ALA A 16 9.94 -0.03 -8.46
CA ALA A 16 9.38 0.01 -9.81
C ALA A 16 10.42 0.54 -10.79
N LEU A 17 10.70 -0.23 -11.84
CA LEU A 17 11.49 0.19 -12.99
C LEU A 17 10.53 0.48 -14.14
N ALA A 18 10.42 1.72 -14.56
CA ALA A 18 9.46 2.17 -15.55
C ALA A 18 10.14 2.80 -16.77
N GLN A 19 9.87 2.23 -17.94
CA GLN A 19 10.18 2.87 -19.22
C GLN A 19 9.10 3.93 -19.49
N VAL A 20 9.52 5.19 -19.57
CA VAL A 20 8.61 6.33 -19.79
C VAL A 20 8.94 6.99 -21.13
N GLU A 21 7.89 7.17 -21.95
CA GLU A 21 7.95 7.87 -23.25
C GLU A 21 6.78 8.85 -23.32
N ASP A 22 7.04 10.08 -23.67
CA ASP A 22 6.03 11.16 -23.79
C ASP A 22 5.10 11.26 -22.55
N GLY A 23 5.68 11.09 -21.36
CA GLY A 23 4.97 11.13 -20.08
C GLY A 23 4.11 9.90 -19.76
N ARG A 24 4.22 8.82 -20.55
CA ARG A 24 3.48 7.58 -20.37
C ARG A 24 4.39 6.42 -19.98
N VAL A 25 3.94 5.59 -19.08
CA VAL A 25 4.61 4.34 -18.73
C VAL A 25 4.32 3.31 -19.83
N ILE A 26 5.35 2.94 -20.60
CA ILE A 26 5.24 1.95 -21.69
C ILE A 26 5.49 0.52 -21.18
N ARG A 27 6.40 0.40 -20.22
CA ARG A 27 6.74 -0.89 -19.61
C ARG A 27 7.13 -0.66 -18.16
N MET A 28 6.75 -1.57 -17.29
CA MET A 28 7.11 -1.53 -15.87
C MET A 28 7.44 -2.92 -15.34
N ALA A 29 8.53 -3.01 -14.57
CA ALA A 29 8.86 -4.16 -13.74
C ALA A 29 8.76 -3.75 -12.28
N LYS A 30 8.17 -4.62 -11.44
CA LYS A 30 7.98 -4.38 -10.00
C LYS A 30 8.68 -5.45 -9.18
N TYR A 31 9.36 -5.04 -8.13
CA TYR A 31 10.01 -5.91 -7.15
C TYR A 31 9.52 -5.50 -5.77
N THR A 32 9.24 -6.49 -4.93
CA THR A 32 8.70 -6.24 -3.58
C THR A 32 9.37 -7.17 -2.59
N GLU A 33 9.90 -6.60 -1.51
CA GLU A 33 10.46 -7.33 -0.38
C GLU A 33 9.80 -6.93 0.92
N ILE A 34 9.56 -7.91 1.80
CA ILE A 34 9.05 -7.67 3.15
C ILE A 34 10.23 -7.37 4.05
N VAL A 35 10.36 -6.12 4.47
CA VAL A 35 11.45 -5.62 5.31
C VAL A 35 11.03 -5.37 6.75
N ASN A 36 9.71 -5.32 7.03
CA ASN A 36 9.13 -5.08 8.36
C ASN A 36 9.77 -3.87 9.06
N LEU A 37 9.90 -2.74 8.34
CA LEU A 37 10.55 -1.53 8.86
C LEU A 37 9.83 -0.99 10.10
N GLY A 38 8.49 -1.04 10.10
CA GLY A 38 7.66 -0.47 11.15
C GLY A 38 7.43 -1.38 12.36
N GLU A 39 8.19 -2.47 12.51
CA GLU A 39 8.10 -3.36 13.65
C GLU A 39 8.31 -2.61 14.97
N GLY A 40 7.30 -2.63 15.87
CA GLY A 40 7.32 -1.97 17.17
C GLY A 40 7.16 -0.45 17.15
N VAL A 41 7.06 0.19 15.99
CA VAL A 41 7.01 1.67 15.86
C VAL A 41 5.74 2.25 16.46
N ASP A 42 4.60 1.60 16.33
CA ASP A 42 3.34 2.13 16.91
C ASP A 42 3.48 2.40 18.41
N LYS A 43 4.16 1.52 19.13
CA LYS A 43 4.37 1.60 20.58
C LYS A 43 5.59 2.44 20.97
N THR A 44 6.71 2.27 20.28
CA THR A 44 8.01 2.80 20.70
C THR A 44 8.32 4.17 20.08
N LYS A 45 7.63 4.52 18.99
CA LYS A 45 7.93 5.68 18.14
C LYS A 45 9.37 5.68 17.60
N ARG A 46 9.96 4.49 17.48
CA ARG A 46 11.34 4.32 17.01
C ARG A 46 11.46 3.11 16.09
N LEU A 47 12.21 3.27 15.02
CA LEU A 47 12.66 2.17 14.15
C LEU A 47 13.71 1.33 14.88
N LEU A 48 13.58 0.03 14.82
CA LEU A 48 14.58 -0.88 15.35
C LEU A 48 15.86 -0.83 14.48
N PRO A 49 17.06 -0.88 15.07
CA PRO A 49 18.33 -0.90 14.33
C PRO A 49 18.39 -2.04 13.30
N GLU A 50 17.88 -3.22 13.65
CA GLU A 50 17.82 -4.40 12.77
C GLU A 50 16.87 -4.18 11.60
N ALA A 51 15.74 -3.48 11.82
CA ALA A 51 14.79 -3.15 10.76
C ALA A 51 15.39 -2.13 9.78
N ILE A 52 16.09 -1.11 10.29
CA ILE A 52 16.86 -0.16 9.47
C ILE A 52 17.89 -0.92 8.62
N HIS A 53 18.67 -1.80 9.24
CA HIS A 53 19.70 -2.57 8.53
C HIS A 53 19.10 -3.46 7.43
N ARG A 54 18.01 -4.18 7.70
CA ARG A 54 17.28 -4.99 6.70
C ARG A 54 16.78 -4.11 5.53
N CYS A 55 16.21 -2.96 5.86
CA CYS A 55 15.68 -2.03 4.86
C CYS A 55 16.78 -1.48 3.97
N VAL A 56 17.86 -0.95 4.54
CA VAL A 56 19.01 -0.40 3.79
C VAL A 56 19.66 -1.48 2.93
N GLY A 57 19.81 -2.71 3.43
CA GLY A 57 20.34 -3.83 2.65
C GLY A 57 19.46 -4.20 1.45
N CYS A 58 18.14 -4.22 1.62
CA CYS A 58 17.18 -4.43 0.54
C CYS A 58 17.29 -3.31 -0.50
N VAL A 59 17.28 -2.05 -0.06
CA VAL A 59 17.35 -0.88 -0.95
C VAL A 59 18.69 -0.82 -1.69
N SER A 60 19.81 -1.22 -1.06
CA SER A 60 21.11 -1.36 -1.74
C SER A 60 20.98 -2.27 -2.97
N SER A 61 20.35 -3.44 -2.80
CA SER A 61 20.12 -4.36 -3.93
C SER A 61 19.22 -3.76 -5.02
N TYR A 62 18.24 -2.93 -4.65
CA TYR A 62 17.38 -2.23 -5.60
C TYR A 62 18.12 -1.15 -6.38
N VAL A 63 18.97 -0.38 -5.71
CA VAL A 63 19.82 0.64 -6.35
C VAL A 63 20.79 0.01 -7.34
N ASP A 64 21.45 -1.09 -6.94
CA ASP A 64 22.35 -1.83 -7.82
C ASP A 64 21.62 -2.40 -9.04
N HIS A 65 20.41 -2.94 -8.83
CA HIS A 65 19.57 -3.44 -9.92
C HIS A 65 19.14 -2.30 -10.86
N ALA A 66 18.66 -1.18 -10.33
CA ALA A 66 18.26 -0.03 -11.13
C ALA A 66 19.42 0.53 -11.98
N ARG A 67 20.60 0.64 -11.38
CA ARG A 67 21.84 1.07 -12.09
C ARG A 67 22.24 0.08 -13.18
N LYS A 68 22.18 -1.21 -12.90
CA LYS A 68 22.50 -2.26 -13.88
C LYS A 68 21.56 -2.24 -15.09
N GLU A 69 20.28 -1.97 -14.85
CA GLU A 69 19.28 -1.84 -15.91
C GLU A 69 19.38 -0.48 -16.65
N GLY A 70 20.22 0.44 -16.18
CA GLY A 70 20.45 1.74 -16.82
C GLY A 70 19.42 2.81 -16.46
N ALA A 71 18.83 2.75 -15.26
CA ALA A 71 17.93 3.81 -14.79
C ALA A 71 18.64 5.18 -14.76
N GLU A 72 18.01 6.16 -15.41
CA GLU A 72 18.53 7.53 -15.54
C GLU A 72 18.30 8.36 -14.27
N ALA A 73 17.26 8.00 -13.50
CA ALA A 73 16.99 8.62 -12.21
C ALA A 73 16.38 7.60 -11.22
N VAL A 74 16.64 7.80 -9.94
CA VAL A 74 16.08 6.99 -8.84
C VAL A 74 15.41 7.94 -7.85
N VAL A 75 14.11 7.75 -7.60
CA VAL A 75 13.35 8.44 -6.56
C VAL A 75 13.16 7.47 -5.39
N CYS A 76 13.27 7.95 -4.16
CA CYS A 76 13.06 7.15 -2.96
C CYS A 76 12.07 7.86 -2.01
N THR A 77 10.94 7.20 -1.73
CA THR A 77 9.93 7.69 -0.80
C THR A 77 9.87 6.82 0.45
N LEU A 78 9.61 7.48 1.58
CA LEU A 78 9.38 6.89 2.88
C LEU A 78 7.97 7.27 3.33
N THR A 79 7.23 6.33 3.91
CA THR A 79 5.83 6.54 4.27
C THR A 79 5.57 6.36 5.77
N SER A 80 4.46 5.78 6.17
CA SER A 80 3.92 5.77 7.54
C SER A 80 4.97 5.44 8.62
N ALA A 81 5.76 4.36 8.51
CA ALA A 81 6.73 3.99 9.54
C ALA A 81 7.79 5.08 9.78
N ALA A 82 8.23 5.76 8.72
CA ALA A 82 9.18 6.86 8.84
C ALA A 82 8.53 8.16 9.34
N ARG A 83 7.23 8.39 9.00
CA ARG A 83 6.48 9.52 9.57
C ARG A 83 6.33 9.40 11.09
N ASP A 84 6.12 8.17 11.58
CA ASP A 84 5.84 7.89 12.99
C ASP A 84 7.10 7.83 13.86
N ALA A 85 8.27 7.66 13.27
CA ALA A 85 9.50 7.36 13.99
C ALA A 85 10.36 8.60 14.26
N GLU A 86 10.68 8.85 15.54
CA GLU A 86 11.57 9.93 15.97
C GLU A 86 13.00 9.79 15.40
N ASN A 87 13.44 8.56 15.17
CA ASN A 87 14.76 8.26 14.62
C ASN A 87 14.73 7.96 13.11
N ALA A 88 13.73 8.41 12.37
CA ALA A 88 13.73 8.33 10.91
C ALA A 88 15.01 8.89 10.24
N PRO A 89 15.69 9.92 10.81
CA PRO A 89 16.98 10.37 10.29
C PRO A 89 18.06 9.28 10.21
N ASP A 90 18.06 8.27 11.12
CA ASP A 90 19.01 7.16 11.08
C ASP A 90 18.84 6.32 9.80
N LEU A 91 17.58 6.06 9.41
CA LEU A 91 17.26 5.42 8.13
C LEU A 91 17.67 6.31 6.96
N GLY A 92 17.36 7.61 7.04
CA GLY A 92 17.74 8.60 6.02
C GLY A 92 19.23 8.61 5.74
N MET A 93 20.07 8.60 6.79
CA MET A 93 21.53 8.52 6.65
C MET A 93 21.99 7.22 5.96
N GLY A 94 21.38 6.08 6.34
CA GLY A 94 21.66 4.79 5.69
C GLY A 94 21.34 4.81 4.20
N LEU A 95 20.21 5.37 3.80
CA LEU A 95 19.79 5.48 2.41
C LEU A 95 20.64 6.51 1.63
N ALA A 96 21.01 7.63 2.26
CA ALA A 96 21.88 8.62 1.67
C ALA A 96 23.29 8.07 1.35
N SER A 97 23.79 7.12 2.14
CA SER A 97 25.05 6.42 1.86
C SER A 97 25.01 5.59 0.56
N LEU A 98 23.82 5.25 0.05
CA LEU A 98 23.61 4.59 -1.23
C LEU A 98 23.51 5.57 -2.42
N GLY A 99 23.60 6.88 -2.14
CA GLY A 99 23.46 7.96 -3.12
C GLY A 99 22.01 8.34 -3.41
N LEU A 100 21.08 8.05 -2.47
CA LEU A 100 19.67 8.43 -2.56
C LEU A 100 19.39 9.72 -1.77
N GLU A 101 18.35 10.44 -2.19
CA GLU A 101 17.75 11.54 -1.44
C GLU A 101 16.35 11.10 -1.00
N PRO A 102 16.22 10.37 0.15
CA PRO A 102 14.94 9.85 0.57
C PRO A 102 14.01 10.96 1.04
N MET A 103 12.75 10.91 0.61
CA MET A 103 11.71 11.87 0.97
C MET A 103 10.66 11.20 1.84
N ILE A 104 10.43 11.71 3.05
CA ILE A 104 9.27 11.31 3.86
C ILE A 104 8.07 12.08 3.30
N ILE A 105 7.12 11.35 2.70
CA ILE A 105 5.93 11.97 2.09
C ILE A 105 4.74 11.96 3.06
N PRO A 106 3.92 13.04 3.08
CA PRO A 106 2.63 13.04 3.78
C PRO A 106 1.70 11.94 3.26
N GLY A 107 0.80 11.45 4.11
CA GLY A 107 -0.14 10.39 3.74
C GLY A 107 -1.08 10.80 2.61
N GLU A 108 -1.47 12.08 2.57
CA GLU A 108 -2.30 12.62 1.49
C GLU A 108 -1.58 12.59 0.13
N ILE A 109 -0.27 12.80 0.11
CA ILE A 109 0.54 12.67 -1.11
C ILE A 109 0.68 11.20 -1.49
N GLU A 110 0.92 10.30 -0.53
CA GLU A 110 0.94 8.85 -0.74
C GLU A 110 -0.38 8.38 -1.37
N GLY A 111 -1.52 8.77 -0.79
CA GLY A 111 -2.85 8.46 -1.32
C GLY A 111 -3.08 9.02 -2.73
N ALA A 112 -2.71 10.28 -2.97
CA ALA A 112 -2.87 10.90 -4.29
C ALA A 112 -2.03 10.20 -5.37
N LEU A 113 -0.80 9.76 -5.05
CA LEU A 113 0.06 9.00 -5.97
C LEU A 113 -0.52 7.60 -6.24
N THR A 114 -1.03 6.92 -5.21
CA THR A 114 -1.73 5.63 -5.37
C THR A 114 -2.96 5.80 -6.24
N PHE A 115 -3.78 6.84 -5.99
CA PHE A 115 -4.97 7.13 -6.78
C PHE A 115 -4.62 7.38 -8.24
N LEU A 116 -3.59 8.16 -8.53
CA LEU A 116 -3.13 8.39 -9.90
C LEU A 116 -2.81 7.07 -10.61
N GLY A 117 -2.09 6.16 -9.94
CA GLY A 117 -1.74 4.86 -10.51
C GLY A 117 -2.95 3.96 -10.78
N VAL A 118 -3.94 3.97 -9.88
CA VAL A 118 -5.16 3.13 -9.95
C VAL A 118 -6.16 3.67 -10.96
N SER A 119 -6.32 4.99 -11.03
CA SER A 119 -7.38 5.65 -11.80
C SER A 119 -7.32 5.39 -13.31
N HIS A 120 -6.14 5.01 -13.83
CA HIS A 120 -5.98 4.66 -15.25
C HIS A 120 -6.79 3.43 -15.67
N ASP A 121 -7.09 2.52 -14.75
CA ASP A 121 -7.93 1.35 -15.02
C ASP A 121 -9.43 1.65 -14.89
N PHE A 122 -9.79 2.86 -14.40
CA PHE A 122 -11.15 3.29 -14.09
C PHE A 122 -11.48 4.67 -14.65
N GLU A 123 -10.99 4.99 -15.86
CA GLU A 123 -11.26 6.30 -16.49
C GLU A 123 -12.75 6.61 -16.53
N ASN A 124 -13.10 7.86 -16.21
CA ASN A 124 -14.46 8.40 -16.18
C ASN A 124 -15.40 7.80 -15.12
N HIS A 125 -14.87 6.98 -14.20
CA HIS A 125 -15.60 6.52 -13.01
C HIS A 125 -15.13 7.28 -11.78
N ARG A 126 -16.09 7.65 -10.92
CA ARG A 126 -15.75 8.11 -9.57
C ARG A 126 -15.49 6.90 -8.69
N ILE A 127 -14.25 6.73 -8.25
CA ILE A 127 -13.85 5.61 -7.42
C ILE A 127 -13.42 6.06 -6.03
N LEU A 128 -13.63 5.20 -5.03
CA LEU A 128 -12.95 5.27 -3.74
C LEU A 128 -11.80 4.26 -3.77
N VAL A 129 -10.59 4.73 -3.71
CA VAL A 129 -9.40 3.89 -3.51
C VAL A 129 -9.12 3.78 -2.02
N ALA A 130 -8.96 2.55 -1.52
CA ALA A 130 -8.51 2.24 -0.17
C ALA A 130 -7.17 1.50 -0.27
N ASP A 131 -6.06 2.19 0.02
CA ASP A 131 -4.72 1.59 0.10
C ASP A 131 -4.41 1.18 1.53
N SER A 132 -4.68 -0.08 1.85
CA SER A 132 -4.42 -0.63 3.17
C SER A 132 -2.98 -1.10 3.29
N GLY A 133 -2.15 -0.26 3.90
CA GLY A 133 -0.75 -0.51 4.19
C GLY A 133 -0.50 -1.20 5.53
N GLY A 134 0.77 -1.18 5.96
CA GLY A 134 1.16 -1.74 7.26
C GLY A 134 0.88 -0.82 8.45
N GLY A 135 1.03 0.49 8.27
CA GLY A 135 0.87 1.48 9.34
C GLY A 135 -0.31 2.41 9.16
N SER A 136 -0.70 2.69 7.92
CA SER A 136 -1.80 3.58 7.56
C SER A 136 -2.69 2.97 6.48
N THR A 137 -3.84 3.60 6.26
CA THR A 137 -4.74 3.35 5.12
C THR A 137 -5.11 4.68 4.51
N GLU A 138 -4.80 4.85 3.25
CA GLU A 138 -5.14 6.03 2.48
C GLU A 138 -6.50 5.83 1.80
N LEU A 139 -7.43 6.78 2.04
CA LEU A 139 -8.73 6.84 1.39
C LEU A 139 -8.75 8.01 0.41
N VAL A 140 -9.02 7.73 -0.85
CA VAL A 140 -9.05 8.75 -1.90
C VAL A 140 -10.29 8.59 -2.76
N VAL A 141 -11.09 9.65 -2.86
CA VAL A 141 -12.23 9.70 -3.80
C VAL A 141 -11.92 10.66 -4.91
N GLY A 142 -12.11 10.23 -6.14
CA GLY A 142 -11.85 11.07 -7.30
C GLY A 142 -12.24 10.40 -8.62
N THR A 143 -11.90 11.08 -9.71
CA THR A 143 -12.13 10.64 -11.08
C THR A 143 -10.93 11.00 -11.96
N LEU A 144 -10.47 10.09 -12.78
CA LEU A 144 -9.61 10.40 -13.92
C LEU A 144 -10.49 10.66 -15.14
N VAL A 145 -10.58 11.92 -15.58
CA VAL A 145 -11.35 12.28 -16.75
C VAL A 145 -10.53 12.00 -18.01
N GLY A 146 -10.98 11.03 -18.81
CA GLY A 146 -10.33 10.67 -20.06
C GLY A 146 -10.48 11.73 -21.15
N GLN A 147 -9.59 11.74 -22.13
CA GLN A 147 -9.56 12.74 -23.23
C GLN A 147 -10.88 12.85 -24.00
N ALA A 148 -11.58 11.75 -24.21
CA ALA A 148 -12.86 11.74 -24.94
C ALA A 148 -13.98 12.46 -24.18
N ALA A 149 -14.04 12.34 -22.85
CA ALA A 149 -15.04 13.02 -22.02
C ALA A 149 -14.73 14.52 -21.87
N ALA A 150 -13.45 14.91 -21.82
CA ALA A 150 -13.02 16.31 -21.77
C ALA A 150 -13.47 17.10 -23.01
N GLN A 151 -13.52 16.48 -24.17
CA GLN A 151 -14.01 17.11 -25.42
C GLN A 151 -15.52 17.41 -25.38
N VAL A 152 -16.31 16.56 -24.72
CA VAL A 152 -17.79 16.77 -24.61
C VAL A 152 -18.12 17.89 -23.62
N THR A 153 -17.30 18.12 -22.63
CA THR A 153 -17.50 19.15 -21.58
C THR A 153 -16.96 20.54 -21.99
N GLY A 154 -16.39 20.67 -23.20
CA GLY A 154 -15.85 21.95 -23.69
C GLY A 154 -14.54 22.39 -23.06
N GLN A 155 -13.86 21.48 -22.36
CA GLN A 155 -12.50 21.69 -21.83
C GLN A 155 -11.48 21.58 -22.98
N GLN A 156 -10.42 22.39 -22.94
CA GLN A 156 -9.41 22.40 -24.00
C GLN A 156 -8.80 20.99 -24.18
N PRO A 157 -8.53 20.53 -25.42
CA PRO A 157 -7.88 19.26 -25.69
C PRO A 157 -6.43 19.32 -25.20
N GLY A 158 -6.17 18.78 -24.03
CA GLY A 158 -4.86 18.87 -23.39
C GLY A 158 -4.63 17.92 -22.24
N GLY A 159 -4.90 16.62 -22.42
CA GLY A 159 -4.50 15.61 -21.43
C GLY A 159 -5.64 15.06 -20.58
N GLN A 160 -5.34 13.97 -19.90
CA GLN A 160 -6.20 13.42 -18.84
C GLN A 160 -6.19 14.40 -17.66
N GLN A 161 -7.35 14.64 -17.06
CA GLN A 161 -7.48 15.49 -15.88
C GLN A 161 -7.78 14.60 -14.67
N LEU A 162 -6.91 14.68 -13.67
CA LEU A 162 -7.13 14.03 -12.37
C LEU A 162 -7.94 14.99 -11.49
N ASP A 163 -9.11 14.55 -11.04
CA ASP A 163 -9.99 15.27 -10.12
C ASP A 163 -10.08 14.49 -8.82
N ILE A 164 -9.32 14.90 -7.79
CA ILE A 164 -9.34 14.32 -6.44
C ILE A 164 -10.27 15.19 -5.59
N ASN A 165 -11.37 14.60 -5.15
CA ASN A 165 -12.40 15.29 -4.36
C ASN A 165 -12.20 15.11 -2.84
N PHE A 166 -11.54 14.03 -2.45
CA PHE A 166 -11.25 13.73 -1.05
C PHE A 166 -9.96 12.91 -0.97
N VAL A 167 -9.12 13.21 0.01
CA VAL A 167 -7.96 12.40 0.38
C VAL A 167 -7.76 12.48 1.88
N GLU A 168 -7.56 11.34 2.51
CA GLU A 168 -7.25 11.23 3.93
C GLU A 168 -6.39 10.00 4.18
N SER A 169 -5.36 10.15 5.02
CA SER A 169 -4.57 9.04 5.55
C SER A 169 -5.01 8.76 6.98
N VAL A 170 -5.47 7.55 7.22
CA VAL A 170 -5.92 7.08 8.53
C VAL A 170 -4.82 6.22 9.14
N ASP A 171 -4.47 6.45 10.41
CA ASP A 171 -3.47 5.66 11.16
C ASP A 171 -3.98 4.25 11.49
N LEU A 172 -4.39 3.55 10.45
CA LEU A 172 -4.96 2.20 10.47
C LEU A 172 -4.26 1.32 9.44
N GLY A 173 -3.43 0.39 9.89
CA GLY A 173 -2.70 -0.53 9.03
C GLY A 173 -2.57 -1.91 9.66
N CYS A 174 -2.33 -2.93 8.82
CA CYS A 174 -2.31 -4.32 9.29
C CYS A 174 -1.28 -4.56 10.40
N ARG A 175 -0.05 -4.04 10.28
CA ARG A 175 0.99 -4.15 11.32
C ARG A 175 0.57 -3.44 12.60
N ARG A 176 0.04 -2.23 12.50
CA ARG A 176 -0.42 -1.44 13.66
C ARG A 176 -1.51 -2.17 14.43
N LEU A 177 -2.53 -2.70 13.76
CA LEU A 177 -3.58 -3.50 14.39
C LEU A 177 -3.03 -4.78 15.01
N THR A 178 -2.21 -5.51 14.26
CA THR A 178 -1.60 -6.77 14.71
C THR A 178 -0.82 -6.59 16.02
N GLU A 179 0.00 -5.55 16.11
CA GLU A 179 0.81 -5.28 17.30
C GLU A 179 -0.01 -4.74 18.48
N ARG A 180 -1.03 -3.90 18.19
CA ARG A 180 -1.87 -3.30 19.22
C ARG A 180 -2.78 -4.30 19.89
N PHE A 181 -3.30 -5.27 19.13
CA PHE A 181 -4.22 -6.30 19.59
C PHE A 181 -3.61 -7.70 19.63
N ASN A 182 -2.30 -7.82 19.61
CA ASN A 182 -1.56 -9.10 19.71
C ASN A 182 -2.03 -10.17 18.70
N LEU A 183 -2.47 -9.78 17.50
CA LEU A 183 -3.06 -10.70 16.51
C LEU A 183 -2.03 -11.66 15.88
N SER A 184 -0.72 -11.43 16.08
CA SER A 184 0.35 -12.33 15.65
C SER A 184 0.49 -13.58 16.51
N LEU A 185 -0.19 -13.65 17.66
CA LEU A 185 -0.19 -14.83 18.52
C LEU A 185 -0.82 -16.04 17.82
N ASP A 186 -0.47 -17.23 18.27
CA ASP A 186 -1.01 -18.48 17.73
C ASP A 186 -2.54 -18.53 17.81
N HIS A 187 -3.10 -18.00 18.87
CA HIS A 187 -4.54 -17.92 19.08
C HIS A 187 -4.86 -16.54 19.69
N PRO A 188 -5.08 -15.52 18.84
CA PRO A 188 -5.59 -14.25 19.34
C PRO A 188 -6.90 -14.45 20.09
N SER A 189 -7.10 -13.75 21.18
CA SER A 189 -8.36 -13.83 21.93
C SER A 189 -9.52 -13.23 21.13
N ALA A 190 -10.75 -13.69 21.37
CA ALA A 190 -11.92 -13.07 20.76
C ALA A 190 -12.02 -11.58 21.13
N GLU A 191 -11.60 -11.19 22.33
CA GLU A 191 -11.56 -9.80 22.77
C GLU A 191 -10.57 -8.96 21.96
N ASP A 192 -9.37 -9.50 21.63
CA ASP A 192 -8.39 -8.84 20.78
C ASP A 192 -8.91 -8.66 19.35
N ILE A 193 -9.55 -9.70 18.79
CA ILE A 193 -10.14 -9.64 17.44
C ILE A 193 -11.28 -8.62 17.41
N ASP A 194 -12.21 -8.67 18.36
CA ASP A 194 -13.32 -7.73 18.46
C ASP A 194 -12.83 -6.29 18.69
N GLY A 195 -11.80 -6.12 19.51
CA GLY A 195 -11.18 -4.80 19.72
C GLY A 195 -10.57 -4.23 18.45
N ALA A 196 -9.88 -5.06 17.66
CA ALA A 196 -9.33 -4.65 16.37
C ALA A 196 -10.43 -4.25 15.37
N HIS A 197 -11.52 -5.05 15.30
CA HIS A 197 -12.70 -4.74 14.49
C HIS A 197 -13.36 -3.42 14.87
N GLN A 198 -13.62 -3.22 16.17
CA GLN A 198 -14.26 -2.01 16.67
C GLN A 198 -13.42 -0.77 16.35
N MET A 199 -12.12 -0.84 16.59
CA MET A 199 -11.21 0.25 16.27
C MET A 199 -11.20 0.56 14.76
N ALA A 200 -11.05 -0.47 13.92
CA ALA A 200 -11.03 -0.31 12.48
C ALA A 200 -12.37 0.26 11.96
N ALA A 201 -13.50 -0.30 12.40
CA ALA A 201 -14.83 0.16 12.02
C ALA A 201 -15.09 1.62 12.43
N GLN A 202 -14.69 2.01 13.64
CA GLN A 202 -14.83 3.40 14.10
C GLN A 202 -14.02 4.36 13.23
N MET A 203 -12.71 4.10 13.08
CA MET A 203 -11.81 5.00 12.33
C MET A 203 -12.23 5.14 10.87
N MET A 204 -12.59 4.01 10.24
CA MET A 204 -13.05 4.00 8.84
C MET A 204 -14.42 4.69 8.68
N SER A 205 -15.36 4.49 9.61
CA SER A 205 -16.66 5.16 9.57
C SER A 205 -16.53 6.68 9.70
N GLU A 206 -15.63 7.15 10.56
CA GLU A 206 -15.34 8.58 10.72
C GLU A 206 -14.75 9.18 9.43
N ALA A 207 -13.76 8.52 8.82
CA ALA A 207 -13.14 8.97 7.57
C ALA A 207 -14.14 8.95 6.40
N ILE A 208 -14.92 7.87 6.26
CA ILE A 208 -15.98 7.77 5.24
C ILE A 208 -17.05 8.84 5.47
N GLY A 209 -17.42 9.11 6.72
CA GLY A 209 -18.36 10.19 7.05
C GLY A 209 -17.86 11.57 6.61
N ARG A 210 -16.57 11.85 6.75
CA ARG A 210 -15.94 13.08 6.22
C ARG A 210 -15.97 13.11 4.69
N ALA A 211 -15.65 11.99 4.03
CA ALA A 211 -15.73 11.90 2.58
C ALA A 211 -17.15 12.17 2.04
N GLN A 212 -18.17 11.60 2.67
CA GLN A 212 -19.58 11.78 2.29
C GLN A 212 -20.07 13.23 2.43
N GLN A 213 -19.45 14.03 3.30
CA GLN A 213 -19.77 15.45 3.46
C GLN A 213 -19.10 16.31 2.38
N GLN A 214 -18.01 15.84 1.77
CA GLN A 214 -17.18 16.62 0.85
C GLN A 214 -17.41 16.28 -0.61
N CYS A 215 -17.83 15.06 -0.92
CA CYS A 215 -17.97 14.61 -2.30
C CYS A 215 -19.18 13.68 -2.49
N ALA A 216 -19.60 13.55 -3.76
CA ALA A 216 -20.65 12.61 -4.15
C ALA A 216 -20.16 11.17 -3.99
N ALA A 217 -21.11 10.25 -3.78
CA ALA A 217 -20.81 8.83 -3.57
C ALA A 217 -19.99 8.24 -4.73
N PRO A 218 -18.95 7.43 -4.43
CA PRO A 218 -18.22 6.70 -5.45
C PRO A 218 -19.08 5.57 -6.05
N GLU A 219 -18.80 5.22 -7.29
CA GLU A 219 -19.43 4.11 -8.00
C GLU A 219 -18.82 2.76 -7.62
N LEU A 220 -17.52 2.77 -7.33
CA LEU A 220 -16.72 1.58 -7.03
C LEU A 220 -15.81 1.81 -5.83
N LEU A 221 -15.59 0.74 -5.06
CA LEU A 221 -14.51 0.65 -4.06
C LEU A 221 -13.38 -0.20 -4.63
N VAL A 222 -12.19 0.36 -4.66
CA VAL A 222 -10.98 -0.31 -5.15
C VAL A 222 -10.01 -0.47 -4.00
N GLY A 223 -9.83 -1.72 -3.55
CA GLY A 223 -8.82 -2.07 -2.55
C GLY A 223 -7.46 -2.30 -3.19
N VAL A 224 -6.43 -1.68 -2.64
CA VAL A 224 -5.04 -1.89 -3.08
C VAL A 224 -4.12 -2.21 -1.88
N GLY A 225 -2.87 -2.49 -2.18
CA GLY A 225 -1.90 -2.89 -1.18
C GLY A 225 -1.86 -4.39 -0.92
N GLY A 226 -0.91 -4.79 -0.09
CA GLY A 226 -0.64 -6.21 0.14
C GLY A 226 -1.75 -6.93 0.90
N THR A 227 -2.52 -6.22 1.73
CA THR A 227 -3.66 -6.76 2.44
C THR A 227 -4.76 -7.17 1.45
N ALA A 228 -5.20 -6.24 0.60
CA ALA A 228 -6.25 -6.48 -0.40
C ALA A 228 -5.87 -7.60 -1.38
N THR A 229 -4.65 -7.57 -1.90
CA THR A 229 -4.18 -8.57 -2.87
C THR A 229 -3.98 -9.96 -2.26
N SER A 230 -3.68 -10.06 -0.96
CA SER A 230 -3.60 -11.34 -0.26
C SER A 230 -4.96 -12.02 -0.12
N LEU A 231 -6.05 -11.26 0.04
CA LEU A 231 -7.40 -11.83 0.08
C LEU A 231 -7.72 -12.61 -1.21
N ILE A 232 -7.46 -12.00 -2.37
CA ILE A 232 -7.65 -12.67 -3.67
C ILE A 232 -6.73 -13.88 -3.80
N ALA A 233 -5.45 -13.74 -3.43
CA ALA A 233 -4.48 -14.83 -3.56
C ALA A 233 -4.85 -16.04 -2.68
N VAL A 234 -5.36 -15.82 -1.48
CA VAL A 234 -5.84 -16.88 -0.55
C VAL A 234 -7.12 -17.52 -1.08
N ARG A 235 -8.12 -16.70 -1.49
CA ARG A 235 -9.38 -17.20 -2.07
C ARG A 235 -9.12 -18.15 -3.24
N ASP A 236 -8.27 -17.70 -4.18
CA ASP A 236 -7.99 -18.42 -5.43
C ASP A 236 -6.83 -19.43 -5.28
N ARG A 237 -6.26 -19.55 -4.08
CA ARG A 237 -5.16 -20.49 -3.75
C ARG A 237 -3.98 -20.36 -4.71
N LEU A 238 -3.55 -19.13 -5.00
CA LEU A 238 -2.52 -18.84 -5.99
C LEU A 238 -1.13 -19.29 -5.50
N ASN A 239 -0.55 -20.29 -6.15
CA ASN A 239 0.82 -20.72 -5.92
C ASN A 239 1.42 -21.24 -7.25
N PRO A 240 2.39 -20.55 -7.84
CA PRO A 240 2.95 -19.27 -7.38
C PRO A 240 1.95 -18.11 -7.45
N TYR A 241 2.24 -17.02 -6.73
CA TYR A 241 1.47 -15.78 -6.82
C TYR A 241 1.50 -15.24 -8.24
N ASP A 242 0.33 -14.94 -8.79
CA ASP A 242 0.17 -14.44 -10.15
C ASP A 242 -0.55 -13.06 -10.12
N PRO A 243 0.18 -11.95 -10.33
CA PRO A 243 -0.40 -10.62 -10.28
C PRO A 243 -1.48 -10.39 -11.34
N ALA A 244 -1.42 -11.07 -12.48
CA ALA A 244 -2.43 -10.93 -13.54
C ALA A 244 -3.80 -11.52 -13.14
N LYS A 245 -3.81 -12.52 -12.25
CA LYS A 245 -5.05 -13.07 -11.67
C LYS A 245 -5.62 -12.24 -10.54
N VAL A 246 -4.79 -11.42 -9.89
CA VAL A 246 -5.19 -10.56 -8.77
C VAL A 246 -5.67 -9.20 -9.25
N HIS A 247 -5.01 -8.64 -10.25
CA HIS A 247 -5.32 -7.32 -10.81
C HIS A 247 -6.75 -7.27 -11.38
N LEU A 248 -7.51 -6.24 -11.00
CA LEU A 248 -8.92 -6.03 -11.37
C LEU A 248 -9.87 -7.19 -10.99
N ASN A 249 -9.45 -8.05 -10.07
CA ASN A 249 -10.33 -9.09 -9.56
C ASN A 249 -11.30 -8.53 -8.52
N HIS A 250 -12.40 -9.24 -8.29
CA HIS A 250 -13.45 -8.85 -7.35
C HIS A 250 -13.50 -9.81 -6.16
N ILE A 251 -13.85 -9.29 -5.00
CA ILE A 251 -14.10 -10.08 -3.80
C ILE A 251 -15.36 -9.56 -3.10
N SER A 252 -16.24 -10.46 -2.68
CA SER A 252 -17.43 -10.10 -1.90
C SER A 252 -17.08 -9.96 -0.41
N ILE A 253 -17.95 -9.25 0.33
CA ILE A 253 -17.81 -9.13 1.78
C ILE A 253 -17.90 -10.49 2.48
N ASP A 254 -18.72 -11.42 1.97
CA ASP A 254 -18.85 -12.76 2.50
C ASP A 254 -17.55 -13.56 2.33
N GLU A 255 -16.88 -13.44 1.18
CA GLU A 255 -15.58 -14.07 0.95
C GLU A 255 -14.50 -13.48 1.86
N VAL A 256 -14.49 -12.14 2.06
CA VAL A 256 -13.59 -11.49 3.03
C VAL A 256 -13.80 -12.06 4.43
N SER A 257 -15.05 -12.15 4.89
CA SER A 257 -15.40 -12.70 6.21
C SER A 257 -15.00 -14.18 6.36
N GLN A 258 -15.14 -14.98 5.30
CA GLN A 258 -14.69 -16.36 5.30
C GLN A 258 -13.17 -16.49 5.43
N ILE A 259 -12.41 -15.65 4.70
CA ILE A 259 -10.94 -15.66 4.78
C ILE A 259 -10.49 -15.18 6.16
N GLU A 260 -11.12 -14.17 6.70
CA GLU A 260 -10.83 -13.68 8.05
C GLU A 260 -11.07 -14.79 9.09
N GLY A 261 -12.23 -15.45 9.06
CA GLY A 261 -12.53 -16.58 9.94
C GLY A 261 -11.52 -17.74 9.78
N LEU A 262 -11.08 -18.02 8.54
CA LEU A 262 -10.01 -18.98 8.29
C LEU A 262 -8.73 -18.59 8.98
N LEU A 263 -8.26 -17.34 8.80
CA LEU A 263 -7.01 -16.85 9.38
C LEU A 263 -7.08 -16.82 10.91
N ALA A 264 -8.17 -16.33 11.48
CA ALA A 264 -8.39 -16.25 12.92
C ALA A 264 -8.44 -17.63 13.61
N SER A 265 -8.89 -18.68 12.90
CA SER A 265 -8.96 -20.05 13.43
C SER A 265 -7.62 -20.80 13.45
N LYS A 266 -6.54 -20.21 12.90
CA LYS A 266 -5.27 -20.87 12.65
C LYS A 266 -4.16 -20.35 13.56
N THR A 267 -3.29 -21.25 14.02
CA THR A 267 -2.00 -20.87 14.60
C THR A 267 -1.13 -20.16 13.58
N LEU A 268 -0.10 -19.43 14.02
CA LEU A 268 0.85 -18.80 13.11
C LEU A 268 1.45 -19.82 12.14
N LYS A 269 1.87 -20.99 12.64
CA LYS A 269 2.41 -22.06 11.81
C LYS A 269 1.43 -22.53 10.73
N GLU A 270 0.17 -22.72 11.06
CA GLU A 270 -0.85 -23.12 10.10
C GLU A 270 -1.18 -22.02 9.11
N ARG A 271 -1.07 -20.73 9.50
CA ARG A 271 -1.21 -19.60 8.58
C ARG A 271 -0.10 -19.56 7.54
N GLU A 272 1.15 -19.89 7.92
CA GLU A 272 2.28 -20.02 6.99
C GLU A 272 2.03 -21.06 5.89
N ASP A 273 1.22 -22.09 6.17
CA ASP A 273 0.89 -23.17 5.24
C ASP A 273 -0.34 -22.87 4.36
N ILE A 274 -1.00 -21.72 4.55
CA ILE A 274 -2.16 -21.34 3.74
C ILE A 274 -1.72 -21.01 2.31
N THR A 275 -2.21 -21.79 1.34
CA THR A 275 -1.92 -21.54 -0.07
C THR A 275 -2.46 -20.18 -0.52
N GLY A 276 -1.61 -19.36 -1.10
CA GLY A 276 -1.90 -17.99 -1.52
C GLY A 276 -1.46 -16.92 -0.51
N LEU A 277 -1.23 -17.28 0.75
CA LEU A 277 -0.67 -16.38 1.74
C LEU A 277 0.88 -16.43 1.69
N GLN A 278 1.52 -15.28 1.56
CA GLN A 278 2.97 -15.22 1.65
C GLN A 278 3.41 -15.48 3.10
N VAL A 279 4.34 -16.41 3.33
CA VAL A 279 4.82 -16.81 4.67
C VAL A 279 5.21 -15.61 5.53
N LYS A 280 5.95 -14.65 4.96
CA LYS A 280 6.36 -13.42 5.68
C LYS A 280 5.20 -12.49 6.04
N ARG A 281 3.98 -12.72 5.51
CA ARG A 281 2.75 -11.99 5.86
C ARG A 281 1.92 -12.69 6.92
N ALA A 282 2.14 -13.97 7.17
CA ALA A 282 1.36 -14.73 8.14
C ALA A 282 1.28 -14.10 9.55
N PRO A 283 2.34 -13.42 10.05
CA PRO A 283 2.32 -12.76 11.36
C PRO A 283 1.74 -11.33 11.36
N VAL A 284 1.22 -10.84 10.22
CA VAL A 284 0.81 -9.42 10.10
C VAL A 284 -0.65 -9.32 9.68
#